data_560d6e98f70efc36293c5776f0111521
#
_entry.id   560d6e98f70efc36293c5776f0111521
#
_cell.length_a   1.000
_cell.length_b   1.000
_cell.length_c   1.000
_cell.angle_alpha   90.00
_cell.angle_beta   90.00
_cell.angle_gamma   90.00
#
_symmetry.space_group_name_H-M   'P 1'
#
loop_
_entity.id
_entity.type
_entity.pdbx_description
1 polymer ?
#
loop_
_entity_poly.entity_id
_entity_poly.type
_entity_poly.pdbx_seq_one_letter_code
_entity_poly.pdbx_strand_id
1 'polypeptide(L)'
;MAIKPILFNTEMVRAILDGRKTCTRRICKDANEYTVPDMEFYNADKRTYAVHNFADKKHTEQLSIAERTCPICPGDVLYIRETWTEECGKYYYRADYDSDYLDPCETLSGGYPASCRNHPGCDGCMATSTRIHWHPSIHMPKEAARIWLKVTDVRVERLQDITEDGAEAEGMPDSLDYPVNKAYCPLCKGEGIIGTVDVHSLGHMDVDCPYCDGYRKRFENLWNSINQKSLDRYGWDANPWVWVIEFERCEKPKGV
;
A
#
# COMPACT_ATOMS: atom_id res chain seq x y z
N MET A 1 18.73 7.24 13.70
CA MET A 1 18.02 6.06 13.16
C MET A 1 16.95 5.65 14.16
N ALA A 2 15.70 5.72 13.80
CA ALA A 2 14.58 5.19 14.59
C ALA A 2 14.00 3.96 13.89
N ILE A 3 13.38 3.05 14.66
CA ILE A 3 12.71 1.88 14.14
C ILE A 3 11.20 2.06 14.34
N LYS A 4 10.44 2.06 13.25
CA LYS A 4 9.01 2.41 13.25
C LYS A 4 8.18 1.39 12.48
N PRO A 5 6.94 1.13 12.91
CA PRO A 5 6.03 0.29 12.12
C PRO A 5 5.50 1.03 10.90
N ILE A 6 5.26 0.28 9.84
CA ILE A 6 4.46 0.72 8.69
C ILE A 6 3.50 -0.37 8.28
N LEU A 7 2.25 0.00 7.97
CA LEU A 7 1.22 -0.94 7.57
C LEU A 7 1.10 -0.98 6.06
N PHE A 8 1.11 -2.19 5.52
CA PHE A 8 0.81 -2.45 4.11
C PHE A 8 -0.26 -3.53 3.99
N ASN A 9 -1.08 -3.43 2.96
CA ASN A 9 -1.98 -4.50 2.57
C ASN A 9 -1.23 -5.62 1.84
N THR A 10 -1.87 -6.74 1.62
CA THR A 10 -1.29 -7.94 1.01
C THR A 10 -0.64 -7.66 -0.35
N GLU A 11 -1.31 -6.90 -1.21
CA GLU A 11 -0.80 -6.59 -2.56
C GLU A 11 0.43 -5.68 -2.52
N MET A 12 0.45 -4.69 -1.63
CA MET A 12 1.63 -3.85 -1.41
C MET A 12 2.80 -4.66 -0.86
N VAL A 13 2.55 -5.62 0.03
CA VAL A 13 3.58 -6.53 0.55
C VAL A 13 4.16 -7.39 -0.58
N ARG A 14 3.31 -7.99 -1.42
CA ARG A 14 3.75 -8.73 -2.60
C ARG A 14 4.61 -7.86 -3.52
N ALA A 15 4.17 -6.64 -3.80
CA ALA A 15 4.93 -5.70 -4.62
C ALA A 15 6.31 -5.34 -4.03
N ILE A 16 6.45 -5.28 -2.70
CA ILE A 16 7.74 -5.09 -2.03
C ILE A 16 8.62 -6.34 -2.14
N LEU A 17 8.03 -7.52 -1.96
CA LEU A 17 8.76 -8.79 -2.07
C LEU A 17 9.28 -9.00 -3.50
N ASP A 18 8.50 -8.61 -4.51
CA ASP A 18 8.86 -8.66 -5.93
C ASP A 18 9.85 -7.54 -6.34
N GLY A 19 10.12 -6.58 -5.46
CA GLY A 19 11.01 -5.44 -5.75
C GLY A 19 10.37 -4.32 -6.58
N ARG A 20 9.07 -4.41 -6.92
CA ARG A 20 8.33 -3.40 -7.70
C ARG A 20 8.00 -2.14 -6.88
N LYS A 21 7.74 -2.30 -5.56
CA LYS A 21 7.39 -1.18 -4.69
C LYS A 21 8.61 -0.68 -3.92
N THR A 22 9.04 0.53 -4.24
CA THR A 22 10.21 1.21 -3.65
C THR A 22 9.87 2.53 -2.98
N CYS A 23 8.62 3.00 -3.10
CA CYS A 23 8.14 4.19 -2.40
C CYS A 23 6.72 4.00 -1.86
N THR A 24 6.30 4.90 -0.99
CA THR A 24 4.91 4.98 -0.52
C THR A 24 4.51 6.41 -0.21
N ARG A 25 3.28 6.75 -0.60
CA ARG A 25 2.67 8.04 -0.25
C ARG A 25 1.76 7.90 0.96
N ARG A 26 1.85 8.88 1.85
CA ARG A 26 1.03 8.97 3.07
C ARG A 26 0.53 10.39 3.23
N ILE A 27 -0.73 10.57 3.62
CA ILE A 27 -1.32 11.89 3.83
C ILE A 27 -0.51 12.69 4.85
N CYS A 28 -0.07 13.87 4.46
CA CYS A 28 0.54 14.85 5.36
C CYS A 28 -0.59 15.65 6.03
N LYS A 29 -1.09 15.17 7.16
CA LYS A 29 -2.26 15.77 7.82
C LYS A 29 -2.03 17.22 8.17
N ASP A 30 -0.87 17.53 8.75
CA ASP A 30 -0.54 18.89 9.18
C ASP A 30 -0.55 19.88 8.01
N ALA A 31 0.05 19.49 6.86
CA ALA A 31 0.05 20.34 5.67
C ALA A 31 -1.35 20.57 5.09
N ASN A 32 -2.26 19.60 5.22
CA ASN A 32 -3.63 19.70 4.72
C ASN A 32 -4.57 20.49 5.66
N GLU A 33 -4.15 20.76 6.87
CA GLU A 33 -4.90 21.64 7.80
C GLU A 33 -4.67 23.12 7.52
N TYR A 34 -3.61 23.45 6.75
CA TYR A 34 -3.26 24.82 6.40
C TYR A 34 -3.62 25.16 4.96
N THR A 35 -4.08 26.38 4.71
CA THR A 35 -4.62 26.80 3.42
C THR A 35 -3.58 26.91 2.31
N VAL A 36 -2.31 27.15 2.64
CA VAL A 36 -1.17 27.18 1.72
C VAL A 36 0.07 26.72 2.48
N PRO A 37 0.33 25.42 2.55
CA PRO A 37 1.59 24.93 3.12
C PRO A 37 2.69 25.17 2.10
N ASP A 38 3.66 25.98 2.46
CA ASP A 38 4.96 26.01 1.84
C ASP A 38 5.90 25.18 2.71
N MET A 39 6.41 24.06 2.16
CA MET A 39 7.20 23.08 2.91
C MET A 39 8.66 23.15 2.50
N GLU A 40 9.26 24.33 2.57
CA GLU A 40 10.60 24.56 2.04
C GLU A 40 11.76 23.94 2.84
N PHE A 41 11.58 23.59 4.12
CA PHE A 41 12.76 23.26 4.93
C PHE A 41 12.59 22.02 5.81
N TYR A 42 13.15 20.89 5.34
CA TYR A 42 13.44 19.75 6.20
C TYR A 42 14.80 20.00 6.92
N ASN A 43 14.78 20.02 8.23
CA ASN A 43 15.99 20.05 9.04
C ASN A 43 16.34 18.62 9.47
N ALA A 44 17.36 18.05 8.85
CA ALA A 44 17.80 16.67 9.09
C ALA A 44 18.29 16.44 10.53
N ASP A 45 18.97 17.43 11.11
CA ASP A 45 19.54 17.31 12.47
C ASP A 45 18.44 17.31 13.53
N LYS A 46 17.44 18.14 13.37
CA LYS A 46 16.30 18.23 14.28
C LYS A 46 15.16 17.26 13.93
N ARG A 47 15.19 16.64 12.75
CA ARG A 47 14.11 15.82 12.19
C ARG A 47 12.77 16.56 12.17
N THR A 48 12.83 17.83 11.82
CA THR A 48 11.67 18.72 11.75
C THR A 48 11.54 19.28 10.34
N TYR A 49 10.33 19.69 10.02
CA TYR A 49 10.01 20.45 8.82
C TYR A 49 9.25 21.71 9.21
N ALA A 50 9.38 22.75 8.41
CA ALA A 50 8.67 24.00 8.63
C ALA A 50 7.39 23.99 7.80
N VAL A 51 6.26 24.33 8.44
CA VAL A 51 4.99 24.59 7.78
C VAL A 51 4.72 26.09 7.86
N HIS A 52 4.67 26.72 6.70
CA HIS A 52 4.30 28.12 6.61
C HIS A 52 2.77 28.23 6.56
N ASN A 53 2.19 28.92 7.54
CA ASN A 53 0.77 29.16 7.57
C ASN A 53 0.47 30.54 6.99
N PHE A 54 -0.11 30.59 5.81
CA PHE A 54 -0.68 31.82 5.23
C PHE A 54 -2.16 31.96 5.63
N ALA A 55 -2.47 31.77 6.89
CA ALA A 55 -3.81 31.91 7.40
C ALA A 55 -4.20 33.40 7.46
N ASP A 56 -4.47 33.98 6.39
CA ASP A 56 -5.39 35.09 6.17
C ASP A 56 -4.90 36.00 5.03
N LYS A 57 -5.67 36.09 3.96
CA LYS A 57 -5.41 37.03 2.85
C LYS A 57 -5.45 38.52 3.29
N LYS A 58 -5.74 38.80 4.55
CA LYS A 58 -5.81 40.13 5.12
C LYS A 58 -4.64 40.53 6.00
N HIS A 59 -3.80 39.60 6.44
CA HIS A 59 -2.65 39.87 7.30
C HIS A 59 -1.35 39.40 6.63
N THR A 60 -0.84 40.22 5.74
CA THR A 60 0.39 40.00 4.98
C THR A 60 1.68 40.05 5.81
N GLU A 61 1.61 40.18 7.14
CA GLU A 61 2.79 40.48 7.98
C GLU A 61 3.13 39.43 9.05
N GLN A 62 2.37 38.35 9.22
CA GLN A 62 2.72 37.30 10.19
C GLN A 62 2.73 35.91 9.56
N LEU A 63 3.86 35.58 8.95
CA LEU A 63 4.24 34.21 8.66
C LEU A 63 4.47 33.46 9.98
N SER A 64 3.52 32.68 10.44
CA SER A 64 3.81 31.76 11.54
C SER A 64 4.46 30.51 10.96
N ILE A 65 5.75 30.34 11.22
CA ILE A 65 6.48 29.12 10.92
C ILE A 65 6.27 28.15 12.09
N ALA A 66 5.56 27.06 11.86
CA ALA A 66 5.44 26.01 12.85
C ALA A 66 6.41 24.86 12.51
N GLU A 67 7.39 24.63 13.36
CA GLU A 67 8.22 23.42 13.27
C GLU A 67 7.39 22.21 13.68
N ARG A 68 7.37 21.18 12.82
CA ARG A 68 6.71 19.89 13.06
C ARG A 68 7.72 18.75 12.99
N THR A 69 7.56 17.76 13.83
CA THR A 69 8.41 16.56 13.79
C THR A 69 8.05 15.71 12.57
N CYS A 70 9.07 15.40 11.76
CA CYS A 70 8.89 14.48 10.65
C CYS A 70 8.57 13.07 11.20
N PRO A 71 7.44 12.48 10.81
CA PRO A 71 7.02 11.19 11.34
C PRO A 71 7.97 10.05 10.90
N ILE A 72 8.54 10.15 9.71
CA ILE A 72 9.50 9.20 9.12
C ILE A 72 10.58 10.03 8.43
N CYS A 73 11.85 9.72 8.68
CA CYS A 73 12.95 10.50 8.18
C CYS A 73 13.96 9.63 7.45
N PRO A 74 14.75 10.17 6.53
CA PRO A 74 15.86 9.46 5.92
C PRO A 74 16.78 8.80 6.96
N GLY A 75 17.18 7.56 6.72
CA GLY A 75 17.97 6.74 7.63
C GLY A 75 17.17 6.03 8.73
N ASP A 76 15.84 6.22 8.83
CA ASP A 76 15.00 5.38 9.67
C ASP A 76 14.84 3.98 9.08
N VAL A 77 14.56 3.02 9.95
CA VAL A 77 14.22 1.66 9.55
C VAL A 77 12.75 1.41 9.85
N LEU A 78 12.03 0.95 8.85
CA LEU A 78 10.63 0.58 8.97
C LEU A 78 10.49 -0.93 9.02
N TYR A 79 9.71 -1.46 9.96
CA TYR A 79 9.28 -2.85 9.90
C TYR A 79 7.85 -2.93 9.39
N ILE A 80 7.63 -3.82 8.44
CA ILE A 80 6.31 -3.97 7.83
C ILE A 80 5.41 -4.77 8.77
N ARG A 81 4.20 -4.27 8.95
CA ARG A 81 3.09 -5.00 9.55
C ARG A 81 2.13 -5.38 8.43
N GLU A 82 1.97 -6.66 8.24
CA GLU A 82 1.13 -7.27 7.21
C GLU A 82 0.07 -8.19 7.82
N THR A 83 -0.90 -8.63 7.04
CA THR A 83 -1.90 -9.61 7.47
C THR A 83 -1.22 -10.95 7.74
N TRP A 84 -1.42 -11.52 8.91
CA TRP A 84 -0.64 -12.62 9.45
C TRP A 84 -1.49 -13.60 10.25
N THR A 85 -0.94 -14.75 10.55
CA THR A 85 -1.47 -15.69 11.56
C THR A 85 -0.32 -16.43 12.23
N GLU A 86 -0.63 -17.18 13.28
CA GLU A 86 0.33 -18.01 14.01
C GLU A 86 -0.24 -19.41 14.18
N GLU A 87 0.58 -20.41 13.88
CA GLU A 87 0.25 -21.80 14.15
C GLU A 87 1.51 -22.51 14.71
N CYS A 88 1.35 -23.18 15.85
CA CYS A 88 2.43 -23.92 16.50
C CYS A 88 3.72 -23.12 16.72
N GLY A 89 3.59 -21.83 17.10
CA GLY A 89 4.72 -20.93 17.35
C GLY A 89 5.46 -20.45 16.11
N LYS A 90 4.87 -20.61 14.92
CA LYS A 90 5.38 -20.08 13.65
C LYS A 90 4.42 -19.06 13.07
N TYR A 91 4.99 -18.00 12.50
CA TYR A 91 4.23 -16.96 11.81
C TYR A 91 4.04 -17.29 10.33
N TYR A 92 2.85 -17.01 9.84
CA TYR A 92 2.45 -17.17 8.44
C TYR A 92 1.83 -15.88 7.95
N TYR A 93 2.00 -15.58 6.67
CA TYR A 93 1.65 -14.27 6.13
C TYR A 93 0.73 -14.41 4.93
N ARG A 94 -0.35 -13.63 4.92
CA ARG A 94 -1.36 -13.68 3.85
C ARG A 94 -0.76 -13.46 2.45
N ALA A 95 0.34 -12.72 2.37
CA ALA A 95 1.01 -12.43 1.09
C ALA A 95 1.58 -13.68 0.41
N ASP A 96 1.86 -14.76 1.16
CA ASP A 96 2.41 -16.02 0.65
C ASP A 96 1.35 -16.99 0.15
N TYR A 97 0.06 -16.65 0.30
CA TYR A 97 -1.07 -17.54 -0.03
C TYR A 97 -2.01 -16.87 -1.02
N ASP A 98 -2.45 -17.62 -2.02
CA ASP A 98 -3.41 -17.12 -3.02
C ASP A 98 -4.87 -17.28 -2.55
N SER A 99 -5.11 -18.15 -1.57
CA SER A 99 -6.43 -18.44 -1.01
C SER A 99 -6.49 -18.18 0.49
N ASP A 100 -7.68 -17.89 1.01
CA ASP A 100 -7.97 -17.87 2.45
C ASP A 100 -8.30 -19.25 3.00
N TYR A 101 -8.22 -20.26 2.16
CA TYR A 101 -8.54 -21.64 2.51
C TYR A 101 -7.36 -22.53 2.23
N LEU A 102 -7.10 -23.44 3.14
CA LEU A 102 -6.19 -24.57 2.92
C LEU A 102 -6.96 -25.73 2.29
N ASP A 103 -6.30 -26.51 1.49
CA ASP A 103 -6.85 -27.78 1.05
C ASP A 103 -7.23 -28.66 2.24
N PRO A 104 -8.23 -29.54 2.13
CA PRO A 104 -8.76 -30.30 3.26
C PRO A 104 -7.70 -31.10 4.04
N CYS A 105 -6.61 -31.44 3.39
CA CYS A 105 -5.52 -32.23 3.95
C CYS A 105 -4.22 -31.44 4.18
N GLU A 106 -4.31 -30.11 4.17
CA GLU A 106 -3.15 -29.24 4.40
C GLU A 106 -3.25 -28.47 5.70
N THR A 107 -2.10 -28.22 6.30
CA THR A 107 -1.92 -27.25 7.38
C THR A 107 -0.99 -26.13 6.88
N LEU A 108 -0.98 -24.98 7.56
CA LEU A 108 -0.07 -23.89 7.24
C LEU A 108 1.41 -24.33 7.25
N SER A 109 1.74 -25.32 8.06
CA SER A 109 3.10 -25.88 8.14
C SER A 109 3.43 -26.92 7.06
N GLY A 110 2.50 -27.18 6.11
CA GLY A 110 2.68 -28.18 5.06
C GLY A 110 2.54 -29.63 5.54
N GLY A 111 2.01 -29.83 6.74
CA GLY A 111 1.69 -31.14 7.29
C GLY A 111 0.21 -31.50 7.13
N TYR A 112 -0.16 -32.67 7.68
CA TYR A 112 -1.56 -33.09 7.75
C TYR A 112 -2.20 -32.63 9.05
N PRO A 113 -3.49 -32.24 9.05
CA PRO A 113 -4.18 -31.93 10.29
C PRO A 113 -4.17 -33.15 11.25
N ALA A 114 -4.02 -32.90 12.55
CA ALA A 114 -4.05 -33.96 13.56
C ALA A 114 -5.35 -34.78 13.53
N SER A 115 -6.41 -34.22 12.96
CA SER A 115 -7.70 -34.87 12.72
C SER A 115 -7.72 -35.82 11.51
N CYS A 116 -6.72 -35.74 10.63
CA CYS A 116 -6.62 -36.62 9.47
C CYS A 116 -6.00 -37.95 9.86
N ARG A 117 -6.83 -38.97 10.07
CA ARG A 117 -6.40 -40.31 10.52
C ARG A 117 -5.99 -41.26 9.40
N ASN A 118 -6.22 -40.88 8.12
CA ASN A 118 -6.14 -41.83 6.99
C ASN A 118 -5.18 -41.37 5.89
N HIS A 119 -3.99 -40.89 6.22
CA HIS A 119 -2.99 -40.62 5.18
C HIS A 119 -1.90 -41.71 5.19
N PRO A 120 -1.37 -42.14 4.04
CA PRO A 120 -1.37 -41.53 2.71
C PRO A 120 -2.35 -42.22 1.74
N GLY A 121 -3.07 -41.42 0.96
CA GLY A 121 -3.94 -41.93 -0.12
C GLY A 121 -5.41 -42.06 0.28
N CYS A 122 -5.95 -41.07 0.99
CA CYS A 122 -7.35 -41.02 1.39
C CYS A 122 -8.25 -40.71 0.18
N ASP A 123 -8.71 -41.71 -0.53
CA ASP A 123 -9.72 -41.63 -1.59
C ASP A 123 -11.14 -41.33 -1.06
N GLY A 124 -11.30 -40.58 -0.01
CA GLY A 124 -12.61 -40.35 0.55
C GLY A 124 -12.67 -39.37 1.70
N CYS A 125 -11.72 -38.49 1.82
CA CYS A 125 -11.80 -37.42 2.83
C CYS A 125 -12.94 -36.48 2.44
N MET A 126 -14.07 -36.57 3.15
CA MET A 126 -15.13 -35.56 3.10
C MET A 126 -14.77 -34.30 3.89
N ALA A 127 -13.49 -34.08 4.17
CA ALA A 127 -13.05 -32.89 4.84
C ALA A 127 -13.27 -31.68 3.94
N THR A 128 -13.94 -30.69 4.47
CA THR A 128 -14.08 -29.37 3.81
C THR A 128 -12.79 -28.60 4.01
N SER A 129 -12.44 -27.76 3.02
CA SER A 129 -11.32 -26.83 3.11
C SER A 129 -11.38 -26.02 4.42
N THR A 130 -10.26 -25.89 5.10
CA THR A 130 -10.16 -25.13 6.35
C THR A 130 -9.85 -23.68 6.06
N ARG A 131 -10.73 -22.79 6.54
CA ARG A 131 -10.47 -21.36 6.42
C ARG A 131 -9.34 -20.94 7.35
N ILE A 132 -8.36 -20.26 6.80
CA ILE A 132 -7.26 -19.68 7.58
C ILE A 132 -7.79 -18.47 8.35
N HIS A 133 -7.51 -18.39 9.63
CA HIS A 133 -7.90 -17.24 10.46
C HIS A 133 -6.80 -16.17 10.42
N TRP A 134 -6.94 -15.23 9.49
CA TRP A 134 -6.01 -14.11 9.33
C TRP A 134 -6.25 -13.02 10.37
N HIS A 135 -5.17 -12.58 11.02
CA HIS A 135 -5.18 -11.42 11.90
C HIS A 135 -4.85 -10.15 11.11
N PRO A 136 -5.56 -9.03 11.37
CA PRO A 136 -5.25 -7.74 10.74
C PRO A 136 -3.82 -7.27 11.03
N SER A 137 -3.20 -6.63 10.06
CA SER A 137 -1.84 -6.10 10.16
C SER A 137 -1.61 -5.17 11.36
N ILE A 138 -2.64 -4.45 11.81
CA ILE A 138 -2.56 -3.54 12.96
C ILE A 138 -2.23 -4.27 14.27
N HIS A 139 -2.49 -5.57 14.36
CA HIS A 139 -2.22 -6.39 15.55
C HIS A 139 -0.93 -7.21 15.42
N MET A 140 -0.22 -7.13 14.29
CA MET A 140 1.01 -7.90 14.10
C MET A 140 2.10 -7.43 15.06
N PRO A 141 2.68 -8.33 15.88
CA PRO A 141 3.77 -7.99 16.78
C PRO A 141 5.06 -7.73 15.99
N LYS A 142 5.99 -6.96 16.55
CA LYS A 142 7.26 -6.62 15.92
C LYS A 142 8.13 -7.85 15.64
N GLU A 143 8.06 -8.83 16.51
CA GLU A 143 8.81 -10.09 16.43
C GLU A 143 8.44 -10.88 15.17
N ALA A 144 7.17 -10.77 14.75
CA ALA A 144 6.69 -11.39 13.52
C ALA A 144 7.11 -10.65 12.25
N ALA A 145 7.73 -9.47 12.35
CA ALA A 145 8.12 -8.70 11.17
C ALA A 145 9.29 -9.39 10.44
N ARG A 146 9.06 -9.74 9.18
CA ARG A 146 10.02 -10.39 8.28
C ARG A 146 10.59 -9.44 7.22
N ILE A 147 9.98 -8.29 7.00
CA ILE A 147 10.38 -7.33 5.99
C ILE A 147 10.77 -6.03 6.68
N TRP A 148 11.98 -5.58 6.38
CA TRP A 148 12.58 -4.38 6.93
C TRP A 148 13.00 -3.46 5.79
N LEU A 149 12.68 -2.17 5.94
CA LEU A 149 12.93 -1.15 4.93
C LEU A 149 13.76 -0.04 5.53
N LYS A 150 14.84 0.33 4.87
CA LYS A 150 15.63 1.52 5.21
C LYS A 150 15.11 2.69 4.38
N VAL A 151 14.72 3.75 5.03
CA VAL A 151 14.26 4.98 4.38
C VAL A 151 15.45 5.69 3.75
N THR A 152 15.38 5.91 2.45
CA THR A 152 16.43 6.59 1.66
C THR A 152 16.15 8.06 1.47
N ASP A 153 14.88 8.42 1.20
CA ASP A 153 14.45 9.80 1.02
C ASP A 153 13.04 10.02 1.58
N VAL A 154 12.77 11.26 2.00
CA VAL A 154 11.44 11.71 2.40
C VAL A 154 11.23 13.13 1.93
N ARG A 155 10.16 13.35 1.18
CA ARG A 155 9.77 14.68 0.68
C ARG A 155 8.26 14.84 0.75
N VAL A 156 7.79 16.05 0.53
CA VAL A 156 6.37 16.38 0.48
C VAL A 156 6.02 16.89 -0.91
N GLU A 157 4.95 16.34 -1.46
CA GLU A 157 4.45 16.67 -2.79
C GLU A 157 2.92 16.81 -2.77
N ARG A 158 2.35 17.45 -3.77
CA ARG A 158 0.94 17.27 -4.06
C ARG A 158 0.71 15.89 -4.63
N LEU A 159 -0.42 15.29 -4.27
CA LEU A 159 -0.74 13.94 -4.73
C LEU A 159 -0.71 13.80 -6.25
N GLN A 160 -1.25 14.80 -6.96
CA GLN A 160 -1.33 14.79 -8.41
C GLN A 160 0.00 15.08 -9.14
N ASP A 161 1.05 15.50 -8.41
CA ASP A 161 2.39 15.66 -8.97
C ASP A 161 3.10 14.32 -9.21
N ILE A 162 2.48 13.20 -8.81
CA ILE A 162 2.98 11.86 -9.08
C ILE A 162 3.17 11.64 -10.59
N THR A 163 4.36 11.19 -10.98
CA THR A 163 4.68 10.79 -12.36
C THR A 163 4.28 9.34 -12.63
N GLU A 164 4.35 8.88 -13.87
CA GLU A 164 4.17 7.46 -14.21
C GLU A 164 5.19 6.59 -13.48
N ASP A 165 6.48 6.96 -13.51
CA ASP A 165 7.55 6.25 -12.80
C ASP A 165 7.31 6.24 -11.27
N GLY A 166 6.81 7.34 -10.73
CA GLY A 166 6.45 7.43 -9.31
C GLY A 166 5.28 6.53 -8.93
N ALA A 167 4.33 6.34 -9.83
CA ALA A 167 3.22 5.43 -9.64
C ALA A 167 3.64 3.95 -9.81
N GLU A 168 4.54 3.66 -10.76
CA GLU A 168 5.18 2.36 -10.88
C GLU A 168 5.95 2.01 -9.59
N ALA A 169 6.73 2.94 -9.06
CA ALA A 169 7.47 2.78 -7.81
C ALA A 169 6.57 2.59 -6.57
N GLU A 170 5.30 2.99 -6.62
CA GLU A 170 4.28 2.61 -5.62
C GLU A 170 3.88 1.12 -5.72
N GLY A 171 4.41 0.39 -6.70
CA GLY A 171 4.18 -1.03 -6.90
C GLY A 171 2.94 -1.34 -7.72
N MET A 172 2.49 -0.39 -8.54
CA MET A 172 1.40 -0.67 -9.47
C MET A 172 1.82 -1.76 -10.45
N PRO A 173 0.97 -2.75 -10.72
CA PRO A 173 1.29 -3.85 -11.63
C PRO A 173 1.28 -3.40 -13.09
N ASP A 174 2.08 -4.08 -13.90
CA ASP A 174 2.14 -3.88 -15.36
C ASP A 174 0.85 -4.31 -16.06
N SER A 175 0.21 -5.34 -15.52
CA SER A 175 -0.96 -5.95 -16.12
C SER A 175 -2.28 -5.40 -15.55
N LEU A 176 -3.33 -5.52 -16.35
CA LEU A 176 -4.70 -5.21 -16.01
C LEU A 176 -5.31 -6.15 -14.95
N ASP A 177 -4.58 -7.17 -14.52
CA ASP A 177 -5.01 -8.16 -13.52
C ASP A 177 -5.13 -7.61 -12.10
N TYR A 178 -4.78 -6.35 -11.90
CA TYR A 178 -5.00 -5.69 -10.61
C TYR A 178 -6.51 -5.48 -10.42
N PRO A 179 -7.09 -5.92 -9.30
CA PRO A 179 -8.50 -5.68 -9.01
C PRO A 179 -8.71 -4.18 -8.76
N VAL A 180 -8.89 -3.45 -9.84
CA VAL A 180 -9.31 -2.05 -9.80
C VAL A 180 -10.67 -2.05 -9.13
N ASN A 181 -10.83 -1.28 -8.07
CA ASN A 181 -12.11 -1.22 -7.38
C ASN A 181 -13.18 -0.72 -8.38
N LYS A 182 -14.05 -1.62 -8.78
CA LYS A 182 -15.08 -1.47 -9.83
C LYS A 182 -15.94 -0.19 -9.71
N ALA A 183 -15.89 0.46 -8.55
CA ALA A 183 -16.70 1.65 -8.27
C ALA A 183 -16.14 2.95 -8.86
N TYR A 184 -14.89 3.01 -9.29
CA TYR A 184 -14.23 4.29 -9.58
C TYR A 184 -13.94 4.58 -11.05
N CYS A 185 -13.94 3.60 -11.93
CA CYS A 185 -13.80 3.88 -13.35
C CYS A 185 -15.19 4.01 -13.99
N PRO A 186 -15.58 5.17 -14.50
CA PRO A 186 -16.91 5.35 -15.09
C PRO A 186 -17.08 4.57 -16.41
N LEU A 187 -15.97 4.20 -17.07
CA LEU A 187 -16.01 3.53 -18.36
C LEU A 187 -15.96 2.00 -18.24
N CYS A 188 -14.93 1.45 -17.60
CA CYS A 188 -14.80 -0.01 -17.47
C CYS A 188 -15.31 -0.55 -16.12
N LYS A 189 -15.80 0.31 -15.25
CA LYS A 189 -16.25 -0.03 -13.89
C LYS A 189 -15.20 -0.83 -13.09
N GLY A 190 -13.93 -0.63 -13.42
CA GLY A 190 -12.81 -1.28 -12.79
C GLY A 190 -12.34 -2.58 -13.42
N GLU A 191 -12.90 -2.97 -14.55
CA GLU A 191 -12.47 -4.18 -15.29
C GLU A 191 -11.14 -3.98 -16.02
N GLY A 192 -10.70 -2.70 -16.20
CA GLY A 192 -9.47 -2.35 -16.91
C GLY A 192 -9.55 -2.48 -18.42
N ILE A 193 -10.55 -3.19 -18.92
CA ILE A 193 -10.82 -3.41 -20.34
C ILE A 193 -12.22 -2.92 -20.70
N ILE A 194 -12.38 -2.53 -21.94
CA ILE A 194 -13.69 -2.22 -22.55
C ILE A 194 -13.87 -3.08 -23.78
N GLY A 195 -15.05 -3.71 -23.90
CA GLY A 195 -15.41 -4.40 -25.12
C GLY A 195 -15.72 -3.39 -26.23
N THR A 196 -15.05 -3.50 -27.35
CA THR A 196 -15.36 -2.75 -28.58
C THR A 196 -15.79 -3.71 -29.68
N VAL A 197 -16.63 -3.24 -30.55
CA VAL A 197 -17.00 -4.02 -31.75
C VAL A 197 -16.06 -3.58 -32.87
N ASP A 198 -15.27 -4.52 -33.39
CA ASP A 198 -14.53 -4.28 -34.62
C ASP A 198 -15.51 -4.21 -35.80
N VAL A 199 -15.69 -3.00 -36.35
CA VAL A 199 -16.59 -2.74 -37.46
C VAL A 199 -16.23 -3.48 -38.76
N HIS A 200 -14.98 -3.95 -38.88
CA HIS A 200 -14.54 -4.66 -40.07
C HIS A 200 -14.71 -6.17 -39.98
N SER A 201 -14.62 -6.74 -38.78
CA SER A 201 -14.72 -8.20 -38.57
C SER A 201 -15.99 -8.63 -37.84
N LEU A 202 -16.79 -7.69 -37.33
CA LEU A 202 -17.96 -7.96 -36.44
C LEU A 202 -17.54 -8.79 -35.18
N GLY A 203 -16.26 -8.80 -34.87
CA GLY A 203 -15.73 -9.48 -33.68
C GLY A 203 -15.75 -8.57 -32.45
N HIS A 204 -15.91 -9.19 -31.28
CA HIS A 204 -15.69 -8.52 -30.01
C HIS A 204 -14.18 -8.45 -29.77
N MET A 205 -13.65 -7.27 -29.56
CA MET A 205 -12.26 -7.06 -29.14
C MET A 205 -12.28 -6.40 -27.76
N ASP A 206 -11.50 -6.98 -26.88
CA ASP A 206 -11.18 -6.32 -25.61
C ASP A 206 -10.03 -5.37 -25.83
N VAL A 207 -10.22 -4.09 -25.54
CA VAL A 207 -9.18 -3.08 -25.57
C VAL A 207 -9.00 -2.50 -24.17
N ASP A 208 -7.77 -2.10 -23.90
CA ASP A 208 -7.43 -1.47 -22.62
C ASP A 208 -8.28 -0.23 -22.41
N CYS A 209 -8.79 -0.07 -21.20
CA CYS A 209 -9.60 1.08 -20.87
C CYS A 209 -8.74 2.34 -20.85
N PRO A 210 -9.02 3.33 -21.70
CA PRO A 210 -8.19 4.54 -21.78
C PRO A 210 -8.20 5.37 -20.48
N TYR A 211 -9.19 5.14 -19.60
CA TYR A 211 -9.23 5.75 -18.28
C TYR A 211 -8.44 4.99 -17.21
N CYS A 212 -8.08 3.74 -17.49
CA CYS A 212 -7.31 2.89 -16.58
C CYS A 212 -5.90 2.63 -17.10
N ASP A 213 -5.55 3.18 -18.27
CA ASP A 213 -4.25 3.05 -18.86
C ASP A 213 -3.21 3.88 -18.08
N GLY A 214 -2.01 3.30 -17.91
CA GLY A 214 -0.91 3.91 -17.17
C GLY A 214 -0.93 3.67 -15.65
N TYR A 215 0.26 3.67 -15.06
CA TYR A 215 0.47 3.48 -13.62
C TYR A 215 -0.17 4.58 -12.78
N ARG A 216 -0.10 5.83 -13.26
CA ARG A 216 -0.68 7.00 -12.57
C ARG A 216 -2.20 6.85 -12.39
N LYS A 217 -2.90 6.37 -13.41
CA LYS A 217 -4.36 6.18 -13.34
C LYS A 217 -4.74 5.01 -12.43
N ARG A 218 -3.98 3.93 -12.47
CA ARG A 218 -4.14 2.79 -11.54
C ARG A 218 -3.91 3.22 -10.10
N PHE A 219 -2.88 4.05 -9.88
CA PHE A 219 -2.61 4.61 -8.55
C PHE A 219 -3.74 5.54 -8.07
N GLU A 220 -4.28 6.41 -8.92
CA GLU A 220 -5.45 7.24 -8.61
C GLU A 220 -6.63 6.38 -8.10
N ASN A 221 -6.94 5.31 -8.82
CA ASN A 221 -8.02 4.41 -8.46
C ASN A 221 -7.75 3.72 -7.09
N LEU A 222 -6.52 3.23 -6.89
CA LEU A 222 -6.11 2.65 -5.61
C LEU A 222 -6.19 3.68 -4.47
N TRP A 223 -5.69 4.89 -4.68
CA TRP A 223 -5.71 5.96 -3.71
C TRP A 223 -7.13 6.31 -3.27
N ASN A 224 -8.04 6.48 -4.21
CA ASN A 224 -9.44 6.75 -3.94
C ASN A 224 -10.11 5.59 -3.19
N SER A 225 -9.77 4.35 -3.51
CA SER A 225 -10.30 3.18 -2.82
C SER A 225 -9.90 3.12 -1.35
N ILE A 226 -8.65 3.48 -1.04
CA ILE A 226 -8.13 3.52 0.33
C ILE A 226 -8.77 4.65 1.13
N ASN A 227 -8.99 5.80 0.49
CA ASN A 227 -9.49 7.02 1.14
C ASN A 227 -11.01 7.23 0.96
N GLN A 228 -11.76 6.20 0.62
CA GLN A 228 -13.19 6.25 0.27
C GLN A 228 -14.06 7.03 1.26
N LYS A 229 -13.75 6.98 2.55
CA LYS A 229 -14.51 7.68 3.60
C LYS A 229 -14.22 9.18 3.72
N SER A 230 -13.25 9.69 2.98
CA SER A 230 -12.74 11.07 3.12
C SER A 230 -12.28 11.61 1.76
N LEU A 231 -12.99 11.27 0.68
CA LEU A 231 -12.65 11.69 -0.68
C LEU A 231 -12.67 13.20 -0.86
N ASP A 232 -13.56 13.87 -0.16
CA ASP A 232 -13.69 15.34 -0.13
C ASP A 232 -12.42 16.04 0.37
N ARG A 233 -11.66 15.40 1.27
CA ARG A 233 -10.45 15.96 1.88
C ARG A 233 -9.15 15.34 1.34
N TYR A 234 -9.18 14.04 1.06
CA TYR A 234 -7.99 13.26 0.79
C TYR A 234 -8.08 12.43 -0.48
N GLY A 235 -9.17 12.54 -1.24
CA GLY A 235 -9.30 11.91 -2.55
C GLY A 235 -8.36 12.52 -3.58
N TRP A 236 -8.29 11.91 -4.75
CA TRP A 236 -7.45 12.38 -5.85
C TRP A 236 -7.76 13.82 -6.24
N ASP A 237 -9.06 14.16 -6.40
CA ASP A 237 -9.48 15.50 -6.84
C ASP A 237 -9.23 16.59 -5.79
N ALA A 238 -9.18 16.22 -4.51
CA ALA A 238 -8.79 17.12 -3.44
C ALA A 238 -7.31 17.50 -3.50
N ASN A 239 -6.52 16.72 -4.23
CA ASN A 239 -5.08 16.91 -4.42
C ASN A 239 -4.33 17.21 -3.11
N PRO A 240 -4.43 16.33 -2.10
CA PRO A 240 -3.85 16.60 -0.80
C PRO A 240 -2.31 16.61 -0.85
N TRP A 241 -1.71 17.24 0.16
CA TRP A 241 -0.30 17.09 0.44
C TRP A 241 -0.01 15.69 0.99
N VAL A 242 1.04 15.06 0.47
CA VAL A 242 1.46 13.73 0.87
C VAL A 242 2.95 13.68 1.17
N TRP A 243 3.31 12.87 2.15
CA TRP A 243 4.67 12.40 2.34
C TRP A 243 4.97 11.38 1.25
N VAL A 244 6.02 11.57 0.49
CA VAL A 244 6.63 10.55 -0.36
C VAL A 244 7.82 9.98 0.38
N ILE A 245 7.76 8.70 0.69
CA ILE A 245 8.76 7.99 1.47
C ILE A 245 9.39 6.94 0.56
N GLU A 246 10.64 7.15 0.19
CA GLU A 246 11.42 6.19 -0.59
C GLU A 246 12.19 5.26 0.34
N PHE A 247 12.34 4.02 -0.07
CA PHE A 247 12.99 3.01 0.75
C PHE A 247 13.60 1.88 -0.08
N GLU A 248 14.54 1.21 0.54
CA GLU A 248 15.15 -0.03 0.07
C GLU A 248 14.96 -1.15 1.10
N ARG A 249 14.91 -2.41 0.65
CA ARG A 249 14.90 -3.53 1.60
C ARG A 249 16.24 -3.64 2.30
N CYS A 250 16.20 -3.91 3.59
CA CYS A 250 17.39 -4.10 4.41
C CYS A 250 17.24 -5.33 5.31
N GLU A 251 18.34 -5.75 5.92
CA GLU A 251 18.31 -6.78 6.95
C GLU A 251 17.70 -6.24 8.25
N LYS A 252 17.18 -7.17 9.07
CA LYS A 252 16.76 -6.84 10.42
C LYS A 252 17.93 -6.23 11.21
N PRO A 253 17.76 -5.04 11.80
CA PRO A 253 18.82 -4.43 12.61
C PRO A 253 19.23 -5.32 13.78
N LYS A 254 20.52 -5.40 14.06
CA LYS A 254 21.02 -6.19 15.20
C LYS A 254 20.49 -5.63 16.52
N GLY A 255 20.04 -6.51 17.39
CA GLY A 255 19.53 -6.14 18.71
C GLY A 255 18.05 -5.72 18.77
N VAL A 256 17.30 -6.03 17.71
CA VAL A 256 15.87 -5.71 17.61
C VAL A 256 15.03 -6.98 17.56
#